data_6b1ec99e0f2b7a19da2c7df5dacd4131
#
_entry.id   6b1ec99e0f2b7a19da2c7df5dacd4131
#
_cell.length_a   1.000
_cell.length_b   1.000
_cell.length_c   1.000
_cell.angle_alpha   90.00
_cell.angle_beta   90.00
_cell.angle_gamma   90.00
#
_symmetry.space_group_name_H-M   'P 1'
#
loop_
_entity.id
_entity.type
_entity.pdbx_description
1 polymer ?
#
loop_
_entity_poly.entity_id
_entity_poly.type
_entity_poly.pdbx_seq_one_letter_code
_entity_poly.pdbx_strand_id
1 'polypeptide(L)'
;DWLHFVDSGRELGRTIERVRQLHFTTMMPWPLADREAVLQSRVIQSTDPASEEVVVDLSNRPELLPSDPDYVRFPHMEGMLRFRRVAPGQVEVVYQLEMDPGGYIPAWLANILLRDAPYFTLERLRRVVHRSEYQGHYYDWLQLRGPGRPEPLKNVTKTP
;
A
#
# COMPACT_ATOMS: atom_id res chain seq x y z
N ASP A 1 -1.88 5.91 -7.94
CA ASP A 1 -1.04 6.87 -8.70
C ASP A 1 0.39 7.03 -8.18
N TRP A 2 0.74 6.50 -7.01
CA TRP A 2 2.09 6.60 -6.45
C TRP A 2 2.92 5.31 -6.59
N LEU A 3 2.31 4.16 -6.77
CA LEU A 3 3.02 2.92 -7.07
C LEU A 3 3.61 2.96 -8.47
N HIS A 4 4.91 2.70 -8.57
CA HIS A 4 5.59 2.64 -9.86
C HIS A 4 5.26 1.33 -10.58
N PHE A 5 5.08 1.37 -11.89
CA PHE A 5 4.66 0.27 -12.76
C PHE A 5 3.23 -0.24 -12.57
N VAL A 6 2.44 0.25 -11.65
CA VAL A 6 1.03 -0.09 -11.57
C VAL A 6 0.25 0.68 -12.62
N ASP A 7 -0.41 -0.04 -13.50
CA ASP A 7 -1.28 0.50 -14.55
C ASP A 7 -2.68 0.78 -14.00
N SER A 8 -3.28 -0.22 -13.39
CA SER A 8 -4.58 -0.09 -12.76
C SER A 8 -4.63 -0.74 -11.38
N GLY A 9 -5.52 -0.26 -10.55
CA GLY A 9 -5.76 -0.83 -9.22
C GLY A 9 -7.20 -0.64 -8.80
N ARG A 10 -7.79 -1.68 -8.24
CA ARG A 10 -9.15 -1.64 -7.68
C ARG A 10 -9.24 -2.40 -6.37
N GLU A 11 -10.15 -1.97 -5.54
CA GLU A 11 -10.51 -2.68 -4.33
C GLU A 11 -11.51 -3.79 -4.65
N LEU A 12 -11.31 -4.98 -4.06
CA LEU A 12 -12.18 -6.14 -4.20
C LEU A 12 -13.08 -6.25 -2.97
N GLY A 13 -14.40 -6.25 -3.20
CA GLY A 13 -15.37 -6.51 -2.14
C GLY A 13 -15.48 -5.38 -1.09
N ARG A 14 -16.01 -5.75 0.08
CA ARG A 14 -16.28 -4.81 1.17
C ARG A 14 -15.06 -4.69 2.08
N THR A 15 -14.54 -3.50 2.23
CA THR A 15 -13.46 -3.20 3.17
C THR A 15 -13.92 -3.37 4.62
N ILE A 16 -13.13 -4.10 5.40
CA ILE A 16 -13.19 -4.09 6.85
C ILE A 16 -12.16 -3.05 7.34
N GLU A 17 -12.44 -2.31 8.40
CA GLU A 17 -11.70 -1.10 8.86
C GLU A 17 -10.18 -1.09 8.65
N ARG A 18 -9.50 -2.24 8.82
CA ARG A 18 -8.04 -2.34 8.75
C ARG A 18 -7.53 -3.27 7.66
N VAL A 19 -8.45 -3.87 6.89
CA VAL A 19 -8.13 -4.87 5.88
C VAL A 19 -8.79 -4.49 4.56
N ARG A 20 -7.99 -4.43 3.51
CA ARG A 20 -8.46 -4.21 2.14
C ARG A 20 -8.00 -5.34 1.26
N GLN A 21 -8.85 -5.73 0.32
CA GLN A 21 -8.50 -6.67 -0.74
C GLN A 21 -8.31 -5.88 -2.02
N LEU A 22 -7.18 -6.07 -2.65
CA LEU A 22 -6.74 -5.25 -3.78
C LEU A 22 -6.42 -6.15 -4.97
N HIS A 23 -6.84 -5.73 -6.13
CA HIS A 23 -6.38 -6.26 -7.40
C HIS A 23 -5.68 -5.14 -8.14
N PHE A 24 -4.51 -5.40 -8.68
CA PHE A 24 -3.82 -4.46 -9.54
C PHE A 24 -3.13 -5.15 -10.71
N THR A 25 -2.94 -4.40 -11.77
CA THR A 25 -2.22 -4.82 -12.96
C THR A 25 -0.97 -3.97 -13.15
N THR A 26 0.04 -4.56 -13.75
CA THR A 26 1.30 -3.87 -14.09
C THR A 26 1.61 -4.09 -15.56
N MET A 27 1.95 -3.02 -16.26
CA MET A 27 2.44 -3.14 -17.63
C MET A 27 3.86 -3.66 -17.67
N MET A 28 4.12 -4.55 -18.61
CA MET A 28 5.45 -5.05 -18.90
C MET A 28 5.90 -4.63 -20.29
N PRO A 29 7.20 -4.43 -20.51
CA PRO A 29 7.70 -4.13 -21.84
C PRO A 29 7.51 -5.32 -22.78
N TRP A 30 7.02 -5.03 -23.99
CA TRP A 30 6.90 -6.04 -25.04
C TRP A 30 8.25 -6.79 -25.25
N PRO A 31 8.29 -8.11 -25.43
CA PRO A 31 7.16 -9.04 -25.68
C PRO A 31 6.60 -9.74 -24.44
N LEU A 32 6.80 -9.22 -23.25
CA LEU A 32 6.33 -9.83 -22.03
C LEU A 32 4.85 -9.53 -21.82
N ALA A 33 4.09 -10.53 -21.37
CA ALA A 33 2.71 -10.33 -20.95
C ALA A 33 2.66 -9.44 -19.71
N ASP A 34 1.61 -8.66 -19.57
CA ASP A 34 1.32 -7.89 -18.36
C ASP A 34 1.08 -8.80 -17.16
N ARG A 35 1.23 -8.27 -15.95
CA ARG A 35 1.06 -9.02 -14.71
C ARG A 35 -0.15 -8.51 -13.92
N GLU A 36 -0.73 -9.43 -13.15
CA GLU A 36 -1.75 -9.09 -12.17
C GLU A 36 -1.38 -9.63 -10.78
N ALA A 37 -1.76 -8.92 -9.74
CA ALA A 37 -1.66 -9.37 -8.37
C ALA A 37 -2.99 -9.19 -7.63
N VAL A 38 -3.29 -10.13 -6.76
CA VAL A 38 -4.41 -10.06 -5.81
C VAL A 38 -3.82 -10.09 -4.42
N LEU A 39 -3.97 -9.01 -3.69
CA LEU A 39 -3.36 -8.81 -2.38
C LEU A 39 -4.41 -8.50 -1.32
N GLN A 40 -4.10 -8.88 -0.10
CA GLN A 40 -4.71 -8.32 1.08
C GLN A 40 -3.73 -7.34 1.72
N SER A 41 -4.17 -6.11 1.94
CA SER A 41 -3.45 -5.16 2.79
C SER A 41 -4.07 -5.12 4.17
N ARG A 42 -3.24 -5.09 5.22
CA ARG A 42 -3.67 -4.95 6.60
C ARG A 42 -2.91 -3.83 7.27
N VAL A 43 -3.61 -2.92 7.90
CA VAL A 43 -2.99 -1.86 8.70
C VAL A 43 -2.85 -2.32 10.14
N ILE A 44 -1.62 -2.32 10.62
CA ILE A 44 -1.24 -2.72 11.98
C ILE A 44 -0.63 -1.49 12.65
N GLN A 45 -1.14 -1.13 13.82
CA GLN A 45 -0.58 -0.09 14.65
C GLN A 45 0.12 -0.71 15.85
N SER A 46 1.29 -0.21 16.21
CA SER A 46 1.97 -0.61 17.45
C SER A 46 1.07 -0.33 18.66
N THR A 47 1.02 -1.29 19.57
CA THR A 47 0.33 -1.15 20.87
C THR A 47 1.19 -0.43 21.91
N ASP A 48 2.48 -0.24 21.64
CA ASP A 48 3.37 0.54 22.50
C ASP A 48 3.03 2.04 22.36
N PRO A 49 2.59 2.70 23.45
CA PRO A 49 2.27 4.13 23.40
C PRO A 49 3.46 5.03 23.08
N ALA A 50 4.69 4.54 23.24
CA ALA A 50 5.91 5.25 22.88
C ALA A 50 6.28 5.08 21.40
N SER A 51 5.72 4.08 20.74
CA SER A 51 5.96 3.80 19.33
C SER A 51 4.88 4.46 18.48
N GLU A 52 5.24 5.52 17.76
CA GLU A 52 4.38 6.12 16.74
C GLU A 52 4.60 5.43 15.38
N GLU A 53 4.32 4.14 15.34
CA GLU A 53 4.55 3.29 14.17
C GLU A 53 3.25 2.69 13.64
N VAL A 54 3.13 2.71 12.32
CA VAL A 54 2.05 2.05 11.58
C VAL A 54 2.69 1.21 10.48
N VAL A 55 2.25 -0.04 10.38
CA VAL A 55 2.67 -0.96 9.33
C VAL A 55 1.48 -1.28 8.44
N VAL A 56 1.66 -1.15 7.14
CA VAL A 56 0.75 -1.70 6.13
C VAL A 56 1.39 -2.99 5.62
N ASP A 57 0.85 -4.11 6.07
CA ASP A 57 1.27 -5.44 5.67
C ASP A 57 0.55 -5.86 4.39
N LEU A 58 1.27 -6.48 3.46
CA LEU A 58 0.76 -6.93 2.17
C LEU A 58 0.99 -8.44 2.06
N SER A 59 -0.06 -9.19 1.78
CA SER A 59 0.01 -10.63 1.58
C SER A 59 -0.72 -11.08 0.33
N ASN A 60 -0.15 -12.03 -0.39
CA ASN A 60 -0.72 -12.60 -1.61
C ASN A 60 -2.02 -13.37 -1.29
N ARG A 61 -3.06 -13.15 -2.10
CA ARG A 61 -4.39 -13.76 -1.97
C ARG A 61 -4.96 -14.15 -3.34
N PRO A 62 -4.27 -15.00 -4.09
CA PRO A 62 -4.68 -15.35 -5.45
C PRO A 62 -6.07 -16.00 -5.52
N GLU A 63 -6.52 -16.63 -4.42
CA GLU A 63 -7.80 -17.29 -4.31
C GLU A 63 -9.01 -16.35 -4.32
N LEU A 64 -8.82 -15.06 -4.08
CA LEU A 64 -9.91 -14.09 -4.02
C LEU A 64 -10.47 -13.70 -5.39
N LEU A 65 -9.73 -13.96 -6.45
CA LEU A 65 -10.15 -13.64 -7.81
C LEU A 65 -9.68 -14.71 -8.78
N PRO A 66 -10.54 -15.25 -9.67
CA PRO A 66 -10.10 -16.13 -10.75
C PRO A 66 -9.00 -15.47 -11.58
N SER A 67 -8.08 -16.30 -12.10
CA SER A 67 -7.00 -15.79 -12.98
C SER A 67 -7.59 -15.30 -14.29
N ASP A 68 -7.10 -14.16 -14.75
CA ASP A 68 -7.41 -13.62 -16.06
C ASP A 68 -6.35 -14.13 -17.07
N PRO A 69 -6.75 -14.79 -18.19
CA PRO A 69 -5.83 -15.34 -19.17
C PRO A 69 -4.97 -14.28 -19.88
N ASP A 70 -5.37 -13.02 -19.86
CA ASP A 70 -4.64 -11.92 -20.48
C ASP A 70 -3.43 -11.46 -19.66
N TYR A 71 -3.33 -11.92 -18.40
CA TYR A 71 -2.27 -11.56 -17.47
C TYR A 71 -1.51 -12.77 -16.94
N VAL A 72 -0.24 -12.57 -16.61
CA VAL A 72 0.50 -13.52 -15.77
C VAL A 72 0.31 -13.11 -14.33
N ARG A 73 -0.32 -13.99 -13.52
CA ARG A 73 -0.50 -13.74 -12.10
C ARG A 73 0.82 -13.90 -11.36
N PHE A 74 1.12 -12.95 -10.44
CA PHE A 74 2.24 -13.11 -9.52
C PHE A 74 2.03 -14.36 -8.66
N PRO A 75 2.92 -15.38 -8.75
CA PRO A 75 2.84 -16.56 -7.90
C PRO A 75 3.04 -16.23 -6.43
N HIS A 76 3.91 -15.25 -6.16
CA HIS A 76 4.21 -14.77 -4.82
C HIS A 76 4.40 -13.25 -4.81
N MET A 77 3.79 -12.59 -3.84
CA MET A 77 4.00 -11.16 -3.58
C MET A 77 3.63 -10.84 -2.14
N GLU A 78 4.63 -10.58 -1.34
CA GLU A 78 4.47 -10.19 0.07
C GLU A 78 5.33 -8.98 0.38
N GLY A 79 4.90 -8.16 1.33
CA GLY A 79 5.69 -6.99 1.68
C GLY A 79 5.07 -6.16 2.78
N MET A 80 5.76 -5.07 3.11
CA MET A 80 5.26 -4.12 4.07
C MET A 80 5.70 -2.69 3.76
N LEU A 81 4.87 -1.74 4.16
CA LEU A 81 5.26 -0.34 4.33
C LEU A 81 5.15 0.00 5.80
N ARG A 82 6.28 0.40 6.38
CA ARG A 82 6.35 0.87 7.77
C ARG A 82 6.51 2.38 7.79
N PHE A 83 5.64 3.02 8.53
CA PHE A 83 5.63 4.46 8.76
C PHE A 83 5.94 4.72 10.23
N ARG A 84 7.02 5.42 10.51
CA ARG A 84 7.43 5.76 11.88
C ARG A 84 7.68 7.25 11.99
N ARG A 85 7.04 7.90 12.96
CA ARG A 85 7.35 9.28 13.25
C ARG A 85 8.74 9.37 13.89
N VAL A 86 9.61 10.20 13.34
CA VAL A 86 10.98 10.42 13.84
C VAL A 86 11.15 11.81 14.43
N ALA A 87 10.37 12.79 14.00
CA ALA A 87 10.33 14.14 14.55
C ALA A 87 8.99 14.82 14.22
N PRO A 88 8.65 15.97 14.81
CA PRO A 88 7.49 16.75 14.41
C PRO A 88 7.50 17.05 12.91
N GLY A 89 6.46 16.61 12.19
CA GLY A 89 6.35 16.78 10.73
C GLY A 89 7.24 15.86 9.89
N GLN A 90 7.95 14.91 10.50
CA GLN A 90 8.82 13.98 9.81
C GLN A 90 8.42 12.53 10.06
N VAL A 91 8.25 11.77 8.98
CA VAL A 91 7.94 10.34 9.00
C VAL A 91 9.00 9.60 8.20
N GLU A 92 9.62 8.62 8.84
CA GLU A 92 10.44 7.63 8.15
C GLU A 92 9.53 6.60 7.50
N VAL A 93 9.79 6.27 6.24
CA VAL A 93 9.08 5.21 5.52
C VAL A 93 10.06 4.15 5.11
N VAL A 94 9.77 2.91 5.51
CA VAL A 94 10.50 1.73 5.04
C VAL A 94 9.57 0.90 4.18
N TYR A 95 9.99 0.57 2.97
CA TYR A 95 9.29 -0.29 2.04
C TYR A 95 10.09 -1.57 1.81
N GLN A 96 9.48 -2.71 2.11
CA GLN A 96 10.02 -4.04 1.83
C GLN A 96 9.03 -4.78 0.95
N LEU A 97 9.55 -5.44 -0.09
CA LEU A 97 8.74 -6.22 -1.02
C LEU A 97 9.54 -7.45 -1.44
N GLU A 98 8.93 -8.60 -1.29
CA GLU A 98 9.38 -9.87 -1.84
C GLU A 98 8.36 -10.32 -2.89
N MET A 99 8.82 -10.65 -4.09
CA MET A 99 7.93 -11.04 -5.17
C MET A 99 8.58 -12.03 -6.12
N ASP A 100 7.77 -12.93 -6.64
CA ASP A 100 8.06 -13.72 -7.83
C ASP A 100 7.15 -13.19 -8.95
N PRO A 101 7.70 -12.58 -10.00
CA PRO A 101 6.90 -12.03 -11.10
C PRO A 101 6.29 -13.10 -12.00
N GLY A 102 6.63 -14.37 -11.82
CA GLY A 102 6.17 -15.48 -12.65
C GLY A 102 6.70 -15.46 -14.09
N GLY A 103 6.78 -16.64 -14.69
CA GLY A 103 7.24 -16.79 -16.07
C GLY A 103 8.70 -16.38 -16.27
N TYR A 104 9.08 -16.19 -17.53
CA TYR A 104 10.43 -15.72 -17.85
C TYR A 104 10.53 -14.21 -17.73
N ILE A 105 11.49 -13.75 -16.93
CA ILE A 105 11.85 -12.33 -16.79
C ILE A 105 13.34 -12.17 -17.15
N PRO A 106 13.69 -11.37 -18.16
CA PRO A 106 15.10 -11.07 -18.47
C PRO A 106 15.80 -10.40 -17.28
N ALA A 107 17.09 -10.73 -17.06
CA ALA A 107 17.86 -10.21 -15.93
C ALA A 107 17.91 -8.68 -15.84
N TRP A 108 17.94 -7.97 -16.98
CA TRP A 108 17.91 -6.51 -16.99
C TRP A 108 16.60 -5.96 -16.41
N LEU A 109 15.45 -6.60 -16.70
CA LEU A 109 14.16 -6.19 -16.18
C LEU A 109 14.02 -6.55 -14.69
N ALA A 110 14.51 -7.73 -14.29
CA ALA A 110 14.57 -8.09 -12.88
C ALA A 110 15.34 -7.05 -12.05
N ASN A 111 16.46 -6.56 -12.56
CA ASN A 111 17.24 -5.50 -11.91
C ASN A 111 16.46 -4.18 -11.79
N ILE A 112 15.69 -3.80 -12.82
CA ILE A 112 14.83 -2.61 -12.77
C ILE A 112 13.73 -2.79 -11.70
N LEU A 113 13.07 -3.93 -11.67
CA LEU A 113 12.02 -4.22 -10.70
C LEU A 113 12.55 -4.20 -9.25
N LEU A 114 13.74 -4.76 -9.02
CA LEU A 114 14.34 -4.85 -7.69
C LEU A 114 14.90 -3.52 -7.19
N ARG A 115 15.46 -2.70 -8.06
CA ARG A 115 16.18 -1.48 -7.68
C ARG A 115 15.34 -0.21 -7.91
N ASP A 116 14.82 -0.07 -9.11
CA ASP A 116 14.26 1.22 -9.56
C ASP A 116 12.79 1.36 -9.12
N ALA A 117 12.01 0.26 -9.12
CA ALA A 117 10.60 0.31 -8.73
C ALA A 117 10.39 0.75 -7.27
N PRO A 118 11.10 0.19 -6.26
CA PRO A 118 11.00 0.66 -4.88
C PRO A 118 11.42 2.12 -4.71
N TYR A 119 12.51 2.51 -5.35
CA TYR A 119 13.02 3.89 -5.29
C TYR A 119 12.00 4.89 -5.84
N PHE A 120 11.51 4.69 -7.05
CA PHE A 120 10.54 5.59 -7.65
C PHE A 120 9.18 5.57 -6.95
N THR A 121 8.79 4.44 -6.37
CA THR A 121 7.60 4.35 -5.54
C THR A 121 7.69 5.28 -4.32
N LEU A 122 8.80 5.24 -3.58
CA LEU A 122 9.02 6.12 -2.42
C LEU A 122 9.15 7.59 -2.82
N GLU A 123 9.82 7.86 -3.94
CA GLU A 123 9.95 9.21 -4.50
C GLU A 123 8.57 9.81 -4.87
N ARG A 124 7.71 9.00 -5.49
CA ARG A 124 6.33 9.39 -5.81
C ARG A 124 5.50 9.59 -4.55
N LEU A 125 5.59 8.67 -3.59
CA LEU A 125 4.90 8.78 -2.31
C LEU A 125 5.25 10.12 -1.62
N ARG A 126 6.53 10.45 -1.56
CA ARG A 126 7.01 11.72 -1.00
C ARG A 126 6.40 12.95 -1.66
N ARG A 127 6.12 12.88 -2.96
CA ARG A 127 5.49 13.99 -3.71
C ARG A 127 3.98 14.03 -3.52
N VAL A 128 3.31 12.88 -3.59
CA VAL A 128 1.84 12.87 -3.56
C VAL A 128 1.28 13.11 -2.17
N VAL A 129 2.01 12.77 -1.11
CA VAL A 129 1.55 12.99 0.27
C VAL A 129 1.18 14.44 0.57
N HIS A 130 1.73 15.41 -0.15
CA HIS A 130 1.43 16.84 0.03
C HIS A 130 0.21 17.33 -0.77
N ARG A 131 -0.39 16.50 -1.61
CA ARG A 131 -1.57 16.89 -2.37
C ARG A 131 -2.78 17.01 -1.46
N SER A 132 -3.64 17.99 -1.72
CA SER A 132 -4.83 18.28 -0.90
C SER A 132 -5.79 17.10 -0.79
N GLU A 133 -5.87 16.27 -1.82
CA GLU A 133 -6.70 15.07 -1.87
C GLU A 133 -6.31 14.00 -0.82
N TYR A 134 -5.06 14.03 -0.31
CA TYR A 134 -4.57 13.13 0.73
C TYR A 134 -4.46 13.77 2.10
N GLN A 135 -4.85 15.03 2.23
CA GLN A 135 -4.77 15.76 3.48
C GLN A 135 -6.12 15.79 4.21
N GLY A 136 -6.08 15.85 5.54
CA GLY A 136 -7.28 16.01 6.34
C GLY A 136 -8.13 14.74 6.52
N HIS A 137 -7.63 13.58 6.06
CA HIS A 137 -8.29 12.29 6.29
C HIS A 137 -7.80 11.66 7.58
N TYR A 138 -8.73 11.38 8.51
CA TYR A 138 -8.43 10.77 9.79
C TYR A 138 -9.28 9.50 9.95
N TYR A 139 -8.65 8.47 10.49
CA TYR A 139 -9.32 7.23 10.85
C TYR A 139 -9.42 7.14 12.37
N ASP A 140 -10.62 6.94 12.90
CA ASP A 140 -10.87 6.91 14.35
C ASP A 140 -10.11 5.79 15.06
N TRP A 141 -9.91 4.67 14.34
CA TRP A 141 -9.17 3.52 14.84
C TRP A 141 -7.64 3.72 14.82
N LEU A 142 -7.13 4.76 14.14
CA LEU A 142 -5.70 5.05 14.03
C LEU A 142 -5.29 6.09 15.06
N GLN A 143 -4.60 5.66 16.11
CA GLN A 143 -4.17 6.52 17.19
C GLN A 143 -2.72 6.99 16.96
N LEU A 144 -2.57 8.08 16.23
CA LEU A 144 -1.30 8.78 16.08
C LEU A 144 -1.31 10.04 16.98
N ARG A 145 -0.28 10.20 17.78
CA ARG A 145 -0.06 11.44 18.55
C ARG A 145 0.57 12.47 17.59
N GLY A 146 -0.12 13.57 17.30
CA GLY A 146 0.41 14.61 16.44
C GLY A 146 -0.31 15.93 16.65
N PRO A 147 0.38 17.08 16.50
CA PRO A 147 -0.30 18.36 16.43
C PRO A 147 -1.24 18.33 15.21
N GLY A 148 -2.53 18.53 15.42
CA GLY A 148 -3.50 18.70 14.35
C GLY A 148 -4.59 17.63 14.23
N ARG A 149 -4.65 16.64 15.10
CA ARG A 149 -5.88 15.84 15.18
C ARG A 149 -6.97 16.71 15.81
N PRO A 150 -8.06 17.04 15.09
CA PRO A 150 -9.22 17.64 15.76
C PRO A 150 -9.68 16.68 16.86
N GLU A 151 -10.01 17.20 18.04
CA GLU A 151 -10.68 16.38 19.06
C GLU A 151 -11.88 15.66 18.41
N PRO A 152 -12.07 14.35 18.72
CA PRO A 152 -13.24 13.66 18.23
C PRO A 152 -14.46 14.50 18.62
N LEU A 153 -15.31 14.82 17.65
CA LEU A 153 -16.56 15.52 17.88
C LEU A 153 -17.27 14.76 19.00
N LYS A 154 -17.31 15.36 20.19
CA LYS A 154 -18.09 14.84 21.31
C LYS A 154 -19.49 14.66 20.77
N ASN A 155 -19.97 13.42 20.75
CA ASN A 155 -21.34 13.10 20.35
C ASN A 155 -22.28 14.13 20.99
N VAL A 156 -22.81 15.00 20.16
CA VAL A 156 -23.93 15.84 20.56
C VAL A 156 -25.09 14.89 20.69
N THR A 157 -25.31 14.42 21.91
CA THR A 157 -26.50 13.64 22.29
C THR A 157 -27.67 14.54 21.93
N LYS A 158 -28.38 14.22 20.87
CA LYS A 158 -29.70 14.78 20.64
C LYS A 158 -30.56 14.30 21.81
N THR A 159 -30.76 15.17 22.76
CA THR A 159 -31.82 15.01 23.78
C THR A 159 -33.17 15.22 23.10
N PRO A 160 -34.21 14.44 23.48
CA PRO A 160 -35.49 14.30 22.81
C PRO A 160 -36.30 15.57 22.70
#